data_b36915b1bf8f787fe7223e1febcbe33d
#
_entry.id   b36915b1bf8f787fe7223e1febcbe33d
#
_cell.length_a   1.000
_cell.length_b   1.000
_cell.length_c   1.000
_cell.angle_alpha   90.00
_cell.angle_beta   90.00
_cell.angle_gamma   90.00
#
_symmetry.space_group_name_H-M   'P 1'
#
loop_
_entity.id
_entity.type
_entity.pdbx_description
1 polymer ?
#
loop_
_entity_poly.entity_id
_entity_poly.type
_entity_poly.pdbx_seq_one_letter_code
_entity_poly.pdbx_strand_id
1 'polypeptide(L)'
;MQQSPAAHSGAAGVKHPTIATQLPQISYKPASPAPTAQCLVMLLIHTASNTPMLALIDGNNFYVSCERVFQPWLQGRPVVVLSNNDGCAIARSDEAKALGIKMGAPYFQLRELERDAGLIALSANFALYGDMSDRMMSLAAGLGHKQEVYSIDESFVDLSGIRGDLVRRARTIRKRIHQWIGIPTCIGIGPTKTLAKLANAIAKNAERKPGSYPAQHAQICHLGACTPEELQALLQATEVGDVWGVGRKIGAQLRENGIHTALDLQRMSPA
;
A
#
# COMPACT_ATOMS: atom_id res chain seq x y z
N MET A 1 74.42 28.81 -16.72
CA MET A 1 75.17 27.56 -16.44
C MET A 1 74.54 26.89 -15.27
N GLN A 2 74.31 25.62 -15.42
CA GLN A 2 73.84 24.56 -14.51
C GLN A 2 72.38 24.15 -14.63
N GLN A 3 72.30 22.99 -15.16
CA GLN A 3 71.14 22.13 -15.40
C GLN A 3 70.66 21.49 -14.09
N SER A 4 69.37 21.36 -13.93
CA SER A 4 68.77 20.55 -12.88
C SER A 4 68.17 19.26 -13.53
N PRO A 5 68.35 18.09 -12.92
CA PRO A 5 67.87 16.84 -13.48
C PRO A 5 66.43 16.54 -13.09
N ALA A 6 65.68 15.93 -14.03
CA ALA A 6 64.33 15.41 -13.87
C ALA A 6 64.31 14.23 -12.91
N ALA A 7 63.29 14.24 -12.01
CA ALA A 7 62.92 13.10 -11.18
C ALA A 7 61.62 12.47 -11.76
N HIS A 8 61.73 11.24 -12.29
CA HIS A 8 60.62 10.37 -12.57
C HIS A 8 60.11 9.78 -11.26
N SER A 9 58.83 10.05 -10.91
CA SER A 9 58.11 9.29 -9.90
C SER A 9 56.96 8.54 -10.59
N GLY A 10 57.10 7.21 -10.73
CA GLY A 10 56.06 6.32 -11.18
C GLY A 10 54.98 6.20 -10.14
N ALA A 11 53.79 6.65 -10.47
CA ALA A 11 52.63 6.38 -9.69
C ALA A 11 52.08 4.96 -10.02
N ALA A 12 52.27 4.02 -9.07
CA ALA A 12 51.66 2.71 -9.13
C ALA A 12 50.14 2.86 -8.94
N GLY A 13 49.37 2.57 -10.03
CA GLY A 13 47.92 2.56 -9.98
C GLY A 13 47.39 1.44 -9.08
N VAL A 14 46.83 1.79 -7.95
CA VAL A 14 46.05 0.87 -7.12
C VAL A 14 44.74 0.56 -7.84
N LYS A 15 44.65 -0.64 -8.42
CA LYS A 15 43.38 -1.18 -8.95
C LYS A 15 42.49 -1.53 -7.79
N HIS A 16 41.46 -0.73 -7.54
CA HIS A 16 40.36 -1.13 -6.66
C HIS A 16 39.55 -2.25 -7.34
N PRO A 17 39.25 -3.36 -6.65
CA PRO A 17 38.36 -4.37 -7.19
C PRO A 17 36.93 -3.78 -7.26
N THR A 18 36.38 -3.71 -8.46
CA THR A 18 34.97 -3.39 -8.69
C THR A 18 34.16 -4.58 -8.19
N ILE A 19 33.63 -4.51 -6.99
CA ILE A 19 32.62 -5.45 -6.50
C ILE A 19 31.33 -5.09 -7.26
N ALA A 20 31.07 -5.80 -8.35
CA ALA A 20 29.78 -5.81 -9.00
C ALA A 20 28.81 -6.53 -8.06
N THR A 21 28.14 -5.79 -7.21
CA THR A 21 27.03 -6.28 -6.40
C THR A 21 25.88 -6.54 -7.37
N GLN A 22 25.73 -7.79 -7.81
CA GLN A 22 24.51 -8.24 -8.47
C GLN A 22 23.37 -8.10 -7.47
N LEU A 23 22.58 -7.05 -7.64
CA LEU A 23 21.28 -6.93 -6.96
C LEU A 23 20.42 -8.12 -7.39
N PRO A 24 19.77 -8.82 -6.46
CA PRO A 24 18.84 -9.88 -6.83
C PRO A 24 17.76 -9.25 -7.73
N GLN A 25 17.63 -9.78 -8.93
CA GLN A 25 16.53 -9.47 -9.82
C GLN A 25 15.26 -10.00 -9.15
N ILE A 26 14.49 -9.12 -8.52
CA ILE A 26 13.15 -9.44 -8.03
C ILE A 26 12.32 -9.67 -9.29
N SER A 27 12.11 -10.93 -9.62
CA SER A 27 11.22 -11.33 -10.71
C SER A 27 9.80 -10.98 -10.30
N TYR A 28 9.33 -9.81 -10.72
CA TYR A 28 7.92 -9.47 -10.65
C TYR A 28 7.16 -10.43 -11.56
N LYS A 29 6.47 -11.39 -10.95
CA LYS A 29 5.46 -12.16 -11.67
C LYS A 29 4.36 -11.16 -12.09
N PRO A 30 3.97 -11.10 -13.37
CA PRO A 30 2.90 -10.19 -13.77
C PRO A 30 1.65 -10.50 -12.95
N ALA A 31 1.03 -9.48 -12.41
CA ALA A 31 -0.22 -9.60 -11.67
C ALA A 31 -1.24 -10.35 -12.52
N SER A 32 -1.94 -11.31 -11.92
CA SER A 32 -3.05 -12.00 -12.56
C SER A 32 -4.03 -10.97 -13.15
N PRO A 33 -4.60 -11.23 -14.33
CA PRO A 33 -5.54 -10.29 -14.93
C PRO A 33 -6.65 -9.93 -13.96
N ALA A 34 -7.04 -8.65 -13.95
CA ALA A 34 -8.12 -8.16 -13.11
C ALA A 34 -9.38 -9.02 -13.35
N PRO A 35 -10.10 -9.44 -12.29
CA PRO A 35 -11.29 -10.25 -12.42
C PRO A 35 -12.36 -9.53 -13.24
N THR A 36 -13.09 -10.26 -14.06
CA THR A 36 -14.26 -9.74 -14.78
C THR A 36 -15.36 -9.36 -13.79
N ALA A 37 -16.31 -8.51 -14.18
CA ALA A 37 -17.44 -8.11 -13.34
C ALA A 37 -18.19 -9.33 -12.76
N GLN A 38 -18.32 -10.39 -13.51
CA GLN A 38 -18.91 -11.68 -13.10
C GLN A 38 -18.10 -12.38 -12.00
N CYS A 39 -16.77 -12.31 -12.05
CA CYS A 39 -15.88 -12.86 -11.03
C CYS A 39 -15.95 -12.04 -9.73
N LEU A 40 -16.16 -10.71 -9.82
CA LEU A 40 -16.33 -9.80 -8.69
C LEU A 40 -17.59 -10.11 -7.86
N VAL A 41 -18.71 -10.43 -8.51
CA VAL A 41 -19.97 -10.81 -7.84
C VAL A 41 -19.80 -12.12 -7.06
N MET A 42 -19.21 -13.14 -7.66
CA MET A 42 -18.94 -14.42 -6.97
C MET A 42 -17.97 -14.29 -5.78
N LEU A 43 -17.04 -13.34 -5.84
CA LEU A 43 -16.08 -13.11 -4.76
C LEU A 43 -16.69 -12.44 -3.52
N LEU A 44 -17.89 -11.84 -3.65
CA LEU A 44 -18.62 -11.21 -2.55
C LEU A 44 -19.63 -12.14 -1.84
N ILE A 45 -19.91 -13.35 -2.39
CA ILE A 45 -20.92 -14.27 -1.86
C ILE A 45 -20.22 -15.50 -1.26
N HIS A 46 -19.78 -15.44 0.00
CA HIS A 46 -19.38 -16.65 0.71
C HIS A 46 -19.72 -16.57 2.19
N THR A 47 -20.66 -17.43 2.61
CA THR A 47 -20.96 -17.71 4.01
C THR A 47 -21.02 -19.23 4.20
N ALA A 48 -20.01 -19.85 4.79
CA ALA A 48 -20.08 -21.16 5.41
C ALA A 48 -18.85 -21.44 6.31
N SER A 49 -19.02 -22.34 7.26
CA SER A 49 -18.13 -22.63 8.40
C SER A 49 -16.74 -23.22 8.09
N ASN A 50 -16.30 -23.18 6.85
CA ASN A 50 -14.92 -23.49 6.44
C ASN A 50 -14.40 -22.47 5.41
N THR A 51 -14.86 -21.25 5.50
CA THR A 51 -14.53 -20.16 4.56
C THR A 51 -13.06 -19.76 4.76
N PRO A 52 -12.26 -19.69 3.69
CA PRO A 52 -10.91 -19.14 3.77
C PRO A 52 -10.97 -17.72 4.36
N MET A 53 -9.99 -17.37 5.16
CA MET A 53 -9.88 -16.05 5.77
C MET A 53 -8.53 -15.45 5.40
N LEU A 54 -8.55 -14.29 4.75
CA LEU A 54 -7.36 -13.62 4.26
C LEU A 54 -7.22 -12.26 4.94
N ALA A 55 -6.02 -11.92 5.35
CA ALA A 55 -5.66 -10.55 5.72
C ALA A 55 -4.87 -9.90 4.60
N LEU A 56 -5.15 -8.63 4.30
CA LEU A 56 -4.26 -7.74 3.56
C LEU A 56 -3.57 -6.82 4.56
N ILE A 57 -2.26 -6.81 4.56
CA ILE A 57 -1.43 -5.85 5.29
C ILE A 57 -0.89 -4.86 4.26
N ASP A 58 -1.00 -3.58 4.54
CA ASP A 58 -0.64 -2.51 3.62
C ASP A 58 0.10 -1.39 4.36
N GLY A 59 1.28 -1.04 3.87
CA GLY A 59 2.09 0.07 4.38
C GLY A 59 1.52 1.43 3.98
N ASN A 60 1.06 2.20 4.95
CA ASN A 60 0.43 3.49 4.70
C ASN A 60 1.44 4.49 4.13
N ASN A 61 1.12 5.07 2.94
CA ASN A 61 1.98 6.04 2.27
C ASN A 61 3.44 5.56 2.17
N PHE A 62 3.65 4.30 1.81
CA PHE A 62 4.82 3.50 2.08
C PHE A 62 6.15 4.20 1.80
N TYR A 63 6.37 4.76 0.60
CA TYR A 63 7.63 5.43 0.28
C TYR A 63 7.88 6.65 1.16
N VAL A 64 6.87 7.48 1.38
CA VAL A 64 6.98 8.62 2.30
C VAL A 64 7.24 8.15 3.72
N SER A 65 6.62 7.06 4.15
CA SER A 65 6.83 6.49 5.48
C SER A 65 8.26 5.96 5.64
N CYS A 66 8.83 5.34 4.61
CA CYS A 66 10.25 4.93 4.60
C CYS A 66 11.17 6.14 4.77
N GLU A 67 10.94 7.23 4.02
CA GLU A 67 11.73 8.46 4.16
C GLU A 67 11.62 9.05 5.57
N ARG A 68 10.42 9.08 6.13
CA ARG A 68 10.16 9.60 7.49
C ARG A 68 10.87 8.83 8.60
N VAL A 69 11.14 7.53 8.41
CA VAL A 69 11.92 6.73 9.39
C VAL A 69 13.33 7.28 9.52
N PHE A 70 13.97 7.66 8.43
CA PHE A 70 15.35 8.15 8.42
C PHE A 70 15.46 9.68 8.48
N GLN A 71 14.36 10.37 8.18
CA GLN A 71 14.25 11.82 8.18
C GLN A 71 13.04 12.27 9.02
N PRO A 72 13.12 12.19 10.37
CA PRO A 72 11.99 12.49 11.26
C PRO A 72 11.44 13.92 11.12
N TRP A 73 12.23 14.86 10.62
CA TRP A 73 11.82 16.25 10.36
C TRP A 73 10.74 16.38 9.27
N LEU A 74 10.52 15.31 8.47
CA LEU A 74 9.43 15.21 7.48
C LEU A 74 8.06 14.93 8.10
N GLN A 75 7.99 14.59 9.40
CA GLN A 75 6.71 14.34 10.06
C GLN A 75 5.84 15.59 10.08
N GLY A 76 4.54 15.40 9.76
CA GLY A 76 3.57 16.49 9.71
C GLY A 76 3.74 17.45 8.53
N ARG A 77 4.71 17.22 7.64
CA ARG A 77 4.94 18.06 6.46
C ARG A 77 4.34 17.42 5.19
N PRO A 78 3.87 18.24 4.23
CA PRO A 78 3.46 17.71 2.94
C PRO A 78 4.68 17.20 2.17
N VAL A 79 4.70 15.89 1.90
CA VAL A 79 5.82 15.21 1.22
C VAL A 79 5.28 14.40 0.04
N VAL A 80 5.97 14.46 -1.07
CA VAL A 80 5.78 13.55 -2.21
C VAL A 80 7.10 12.85 -2.52
N VAL A 81 7.01 11.60 -2.97
CA VAL A 81 8.13 10.90 -3.59
C VAL A 81 7.86 10.84 -5.09
N LEU A 82 8.87 11.21 -5.86
CA LEU A 82 8.80 11.29 -7.32
C LEU A 82 9.22 9.97 -7.96
N SER A 83 8.79 9.77 -9.20
CA SER A 83 9.18 8.61 -10.04
C SER A 83 10.67 8.67 -10.42
N ASN A 84 11.17 7.61 -11.07
CA ASN A 84 12.58 7.46 -11.46
C ASN A 84 13.17 8.71 -12.09
N ASN A 85 12.61 9.44 -12.90
CA ASN A 85 13.15 10.65 -13.55
C ASN A 85 12.55 11.92 -12.96
N ASP A 86 12.13 11.89 -11.71
CA ASP A 86 11.45 12.99 -11.02
C ASP A 86 10.26 13.55 -11.82
N GLY A 87 9.65 12.71 -12.64
CA GLY A 87 8.59 13.15 -13.57
C GLY A 87 7.25 13.36 -12.92
N CYS A 88 6.85 12.52 -11.95
CA CYS A 88 5.54 12.58 -11.32
C CYS A 88 5.55 12.02 -9.90
N ALA A 89 4.56 12.41 -9.09
CA ALA A 89 4.38 11.93 -7.72
C ALA A 89 3.85 10.49 -7.71
N ILE A 90 4.64 9.55 -7.17
CA ILE A 90 4.28 8.14 -7.01
C ILE A 90 3.94 7.77 -5.57
N ALA A 91 4.25 8.61 -4.59
CA ALA A 91 3.75 8.51 -3.22
C ALA A 91 3.50 9.89 -2.65
N ARG A 92 2.60 9.97 -1.69
CA ARG A 92 2.17 11.24 -1.10
C ARG A 92 1.87 11.04 0.38
N SER A 93 2.30 11.97 1.22
CA SER A 93 1.85 12.04 2.62
C SER A 93 0.37 12.43 2.70
N ASP A 94 -0.25 12.25 3.86
CA ASP A 94 -1.65 12.67 4.03
C ASP A 94 -1.78 14.20 3.97
N GLU A 95 -0.77 14.93 4.42
CA GLU A 95 -0.69 16.38 4.27
C GLU A 95 -0.60 16.80 2.80
N ALA A 96 0.19 16.09 1.98
CA ALA A 96 0.25 16.34 0.54
C ALA A 96 -1.07 16.01 -0.17
N LYS A 97 -1.78 14.96 0.26
CA LYS A 97 -3.13 14.66 -0.24
C LYS A 97 -4.14 15.74 0.13
N ALA A 98 -4.03 16.33 1.33
CA ALA A 98 -4.87 17.44 1.77
C ALA A 98 -4.68 18.70 0.92
N LEU A 99 -3.49 18.91 0.33
CA LEU A 99 -3.23 19.94 -0.68
C LEU A 99 -3.83 19.61 -2.07
N GLY A 100 -4.57 18.52 -2.22
CA GLY A 100 -5.21 18.12 -3.47
C GLY A 100 -4.27 17.44 -4.48
N ILE A 101 -3.03 17.12 -4.11
CA ILE A 101 -2.06 16.46 -5.00
C ILE A 101 -2.56 15.07 -5.35
N LYS A 102 -2.74 14.77 -6.64
CA LYS A 102 -3.21 13.48 -7.15
C LYS A 102 -2.05 12.52 -7.38
N MET A 103 -2.33 11.21 -7.34
CA MET A 103 -1.38 10.19 -7.77
C MET A 103 -1.01 10.41 -9.24
N GLY A 104 0.28 10.34 -9.57
CA GLY A 104 0.77 10.61 -10.92
C GLY A 104 0.81 12.09 -11.30
N ALA A 105 0.58 13.03 -10.37
CA ALA A 105 0.68 14.45 -10.65
C ALA A 105 2.09 14.79 -11.19
N PRO A 106 2.21 15.46 -12.35
CA PRO A 106 3.49 15.86 -12.90
C PRO A 106 4.23 16.81 -11.96
N TYR A 107 5.51 16.60 -11.75
CA TYR A 107 6.28 17.41 -10.80
C TYR A 107 6.30 18.91 -11.14
N PHE A 108 6.36 19.25 -12.43
CA PHE A 108 6.35 20.65 -12.83
C PHE A 108 5.10 21.44 -12.35
N GLN A 109 3.96 20.74 -12.14
CA GLN A 109 2.73 21.32 -11.60
C GLN A 109 2.78 21.48 -10.07
N LEU A 110 3.72 20.83 -9.41
CA LEU A 110 3.85 20.85 -7.94
C LEU A 110 4.83 21.91 -7.43
N ARG A 111 5.63 22.51 -8.31
CA ARG A 111 6.68 23.48 -7.94
C ARG A 111 6.15 24.74 -7.22
N GLU A 112 4.94 25.14 -7.53
CA GLU A 112 4.31 26.28 -6.84
C GLU A 112 4.01 25.92 -5.39
N LEU A 113 3.55 24.70 -5.13
CA LEU A 113 3.25 24.21 -3.79
C LEU A 113 4.51 24.07 -2.90
N GLU A 114 5.70 23.91 -3.47
CA GLU A 114 6.94 23.95 -2.72
C GLU A 114 7.18 25.32 -2.10
N ARG A 115 6.90 26.39 -2.84
CA ARG A 115 7.05 27.77 -2.35
C ARG A 115 5.89 28.20 -1.44
N ASP A 116 4.66 27.85 -1.83
CA ASP A 116 3.46 28.45 -1.25
C ASP A 116 2.91 27.63 -0.07
N ALA A 117 3.13 26.29 -0.09
CA ALA A 117 2.60 25.36 0.92
C ALA A 117 3.69 24.54 1.62
N GLY A 118 4.98 24.79 1.34
CA GLY A 118 6.08 24.07 1.94
C GLY A 118 6.13 22.59 1.58
N LEU A 119 5.61 22.22 0.39
CA LEU A 119 5.70 20.86 -0.14
C LEU A 119 7.18 20.47 -0.27
N ILE A 120 7.47 19.22 0.10
CA ILE A 120 8.80 18.63 -0.07
C ILE A 120 8.68 17.52 -1.12
N ALA A 121 9.44 17.65 -2.20
CA ALA A 121 9.55 16.64 -3.23
C ALA A 121 10.88 15.90 -3.07
N LEU A 122 10.83 14.57 -2.97
CA LEU A 122 11.98 13.69 -2.82
C LEU A 122 12.07 12.79 -4.05
N SER A 123 13.29 12.58 -4.55
CA SER A 123 13.55 11.55 -5.55
C SER A 123 13.39 10.16 -4.94
N ALA A 124 12.93 9.17 -5.73
CA ALA A 124 12.72 7.82 -5.25
C ALA A 124 14.03 7.13 -4.86
N ASN A 125 14.06 6.53 -3.67
CA ASN A 125 15.13 5.65 -3.19
C ASN A 125 14.65 4.19 -3.18
N PHE A 126 14.56 3.56 -4.35
CA PHE A 126 14.02 2.20 -4.46
C PHE A 126 14.83 1.15 -3.70
N ALA A 127 16.14 1.35 -3.51
CA ALA A 127 16.95 0.45 -2.69
C ALA A 127 16.52 0.47 -1.23
N LEU A 128 16.27 1.66 -0.67
CA LEU A 128 15.70 1.82 0.67
C LEU A 128 14.30 1.19 0.76
N TYR A 129 13.43 1.46 -0.21
CA TYR A 129 12.05 0.97 -0.17
C TYR A 129 11.99 -0.55 -0.28
N GLY A 130 12.90 -1.17 -1.06
CA GLY A 130 13.03 -2.63 -1.14
C GLY A 130 13.44 -3.25 0.20
N ASP A 131 14.47 -2.73 0.86
CA ASP A 131 14.91 -3.23 2.18
C ASP A 131 13.80 -3.06 3.24
N MET A 132 13.14 -1.91 3.28
CA MET A 132 12.05 -1.66 4.21
C MET A 132 10.83 -2.57 3.94
N SER A 133 10.55 -2.86 2.67
CA SER A 133 9.53 -3.82 2.26
C SER A 133 9.85 -5.21 2.78
N ASP A 134 11.06 -5.73 2.55
CA ASP A 134 11.47 -7.05 2.98
C ASP A 134 11.35 -7.22 4.50
N ARG A 135 11.70 -6.19 5.26
CA ARG A 135 11.53 -6.17 6.72
C ARG A 135 10.06 -6.19 7.11
N MET A 136 9.23 -5.37 6.48
CA MET A 136 7.80 -5.32 6.73
C MET A 136 7.14 -6.66 6.40
N MET A 137 7.45 -7.24 5.23
CA MET A 137 6.89 -8.52 4.79
C MET A 137 7.31 -9.67 5.70
N SER A 138 8.54 -9.68 6.19
CA SER A 138 9.02 -10.68 7.16
C SER A 138 8.23 -10.64 8.47
N LEU A 139 7.89 -9.45 8.97
CA LEU A 139 7.04 -9.30 10.16
C LEU A 139 5.58 -9.65 9.88
N ALA A 140 5.07 -9.24 8.70
CA ALA A 140 3.71 -9.53 8.26
C ALA A 140 3.45 -11.04 8.14
N ALA A 141 4.44 -11.83 7.70
CA ALA A 141 4.36 -13.29 7.63
C ALA A 141 3.98 -13.94 8.96
N GLY A 142 4.35 -13.34 10.10
CA GLY A 142 3.96 -13.82 11.44
C GLY A 142 2.46 -13.74 11.75
N LEU A 143 1.66 -13.12 10.87
CA LEU A 143 0.21 -13.03 11.06
C LEU A 143 -0.50 -14.36 10.80
N GLY A 144 -0.05 -15.18 9.81
CA GLY A 144 -0.74 -16.40 9.39
C GLY A 144 0.17 -17.49 8.86
N HIS A 145 -0.40 -18.44 8.12
CA HIS A 145 0.27 -19.66 7.67
C HIS A 145 0.99 -19.53 6.33
N LYS A 146 0.42 -18.74 5.42
CA LYS A 146 0.95 -18.50 4.08
C LYS A 146 0.91 -17.01 3.78
N GLN A 147 1.93 -16.54 3.10
CA GLN A 147 2.04 -15.17 2.66
C GLN A 147 2.18 -15.11 1.15
N GLU A 148 1.51 -14.13 0.56
CA GLU A 148 1.70 -13.72 -0.83
C GLU A 148 2.06 -12.23 -0.84
N VAL A 149 3.31 -11.91 -1.12
CA VAL A 149 3.73 -10.53 -1.35
C VAL A 149 3.13 -10.07 -2.68
N TYR A 150 2.18 -9.15 -2.60
CA TYR A 150 1.41 -8.68 -3.74
C TYR A 150 2.07 -7.46 -4.43
N SER A 151 2.62 -6.56 -3.62
CA SER A 151 3.37 -5.39 -4.08
C SER A 151 4.49 -5.06 -3.08
N ILE A 152 5.19 -3.96 -3.30
CA ILE A 152 6.25 -3.49 -2.39
C ILE A 152 5.71 -3.08 -1.02
N ASP A 153 4.43 -2.76 -0.93
CA ASP A 153 3.76 -2.25 0.27
C ASP A 153 2.54 -3.08 0.71
N GLU A 154 2.16 -4.12 -0.05
CA GLU A 154 0.99 -4.95 0.22
C GLU A 154 1.33 -6.45 0.28
N SER A 155 0.76 -7.14 1.25
CA SER A 155 0.89 -8.58 1.41
C SER A 155 -0.42 -9.21 1.85
N PHE A 156 -0.83 -10.29 1.17
CA PHE A 156 -1.91 -11.15 1.64
C PHE A 156 -1.35 -12.23 2.55
N VAL A 157 -2.07 -12.51 3.63
CA VAL A 157 -1.71 -13.56 4.58
C VAL A 157 -2.93 -14.45 4.85
N ASP A 158 -2.74 -15.76 4.74
CA ASP A 158 -3.79 -16.74 5.00
C ASP A 158 -3.96 -16.96 6.51
N LEU A 159 -5.15 -16.64 7.00
CA LEU A 159 -5.58 -16.80 8.39
C LEU A 159 -6.52 -18.00 8.58
N SER A 160 -6.77 -18.80 7.53
CA SER A 160 -7.71 -19.91 7.57
C SER A 160 -7.31 -20.90 8.68
N GLY A 161 -8.28 -21.30 9.50
CA GLY A 161 -8.03 -22.22 10.62
C GLY A 161 -7.32 -21.60 11.84
N ILE A 162 -6.90 -20.35 11.82
CA ILE A 162 -6.36 -19.68 13.00
C ILE A 162 -7.50 -19.40 13.97
N ARG A 163 -7.37 -19.94 15.18
CA ARG A 163 -8.34 -19.78 16.26
C ARG A 163 -8.08 -18.51 17.06
N GLY A 164 -9.15 -17.95 17.63
CA GLY A 164 -9.11 -16.79 18.51
C GLY A 164 -9.41 -15.47 17.82
N ASP A 165 -9.12 -14.36 18.48
CA ASP A 165 -9.39 -13.01 18.01
C ASP A 165 -8.37 -12.56 16.95
N LEU A 166 -8.79 -12.58 15.69
CA LEU A 166 -7.97 -12.17 14.54
C LEU A 166 -7.67 -10.66 14.56
N VAL A 167 -8.56 -9.83 15.09
CA VAL A 167 -8.33 -8.37 15.22
C VAL A 167 -7.24 -8.10 16.25
N ARG A 168 -7.28 -8.78 17.38
CA ARG A 168 -6.21 -8.68 18.39
C ARG A 168 -4.87 -9.14 17.83
N ARG A 169 -4.86 -10.24 17.09
CA ARG A 169 -3.66 -10.76 16.42
C ARG A 169 -3.10 -9.74 15.40
N ALA A 170 -3.96 -9.19 14.55
CA ALA A 170 -3.60 -8.16 13.57
C ALA A 170 -3.05 -6.90 14.27
N ARG A 171 -3.67 -6.47 15.37
CA ARG A 171 -3.18 -5.34 16.18
C ARG A 171 -1.77 -5.58 16.74
N THR A 172 -1.48 -6.79 17.16
CA THR A 172 -0.15 -7.15 17.66
C THR A 172 0.90 -7.05 16.55
N ILE A 173 0.63 -7.59 15.36
CA ILE A 173 1.55 -7.51 14.22
C ILE A 173 1.73 -6.06 13.75
N ARG A 174 0.63 -5.30 13.61
CA ARG A 174 0.66 -3.87 13.26
C ARG A 174 1.54 -3.06 14.22
N LYS A 175 1.37 -3.27 15.54
CA LYS A 175 2.20 -2.60 16.56
C LYS A 175 3.67 -2.97 16.41
N ARG A 176 3.98 -4.25 16.17
CA ARG A 176 5.34 -4.74 15.99
C ARG A 176 6.01 -4.14 14.75
N ILE A 177 5.31 -4.09 13.62
CA ILE A 177 5.79 -3.45 12.39
C ILE A 177 6.12 -1.99 12.68
N HIS A 178 5.20 -1.25 13.29
CA HIS A 178 5.43 0.15 13.61
C HIS A 178 6.60 0.34 14.60
N GLN A 179 6.67 -0.47 15.65
CA GLN A 179 7.71 -0.37 16.69
C GLN A 179 9.11 -0.70 16.17
N TRP A 180 9.24 -1.70 15.29
CA TRP A 180 10.54 -2.21 14.89
C TRP A 180 11.08 -1.58 13.61
N ILE A 181 10.21 -1.16 12.71
CA ILE A 181 10.62 -0.57 11.43
C ILE A 181 10.01 0.82 11.14
N GLY A 182 9.16 1.33 12.04
CA GLY A 182 8.60 2.69 11.93
C GLY A 182 7.50 2.86 10.87
N ILE A 183 7.08 1.80 10.17
CA ILE A 183 6.08 1.89 9.10
C ILE A 183 4.67 1.76 9.67
N PRO A 184 3.80 2.78 9.52
CA PRO A 184 2.39 2.67 9.84
C PRO A 184 1.69 1.77 8.82
N THR A 185 0.83 0.84 9.29
CA THR A 185 0.12 -0.10 8.42
C THR A 185 -1.37 -0.10 8.72
N CYS A 186 -2.19 -0.44 7.72
CA CYS A 186 -3.57 -0.85 7.91
C CYS A 186 -3.74 -2.33 7.55
N ILE A 187 -4.71 -2.99 8.19
CA ILE A 187 -4.97 -4.41 7.95
C ILE A 187 -6.46 -4.61 7.67
N GLY A 188 -6.77 -5.18 6.51
CA GLY A 188 -8.12 -5.59 6.16
C GLY A 188 -8.25 -7.11 6.18
N ILE A 189 -9.29 -7.65 6.83
CA ILE A 189 -9.54 -9.09 6.93
C ILE A 189 -10.88 -9.42 6.29
N GLY A 190 -10.89 -10.39 5.39
CA GLY A 190 -12.08 -10.85 4.69
C GLY A 190 -11.92 -12.24 4.09
N PRO A 191 -13.03 -12.89 3.71
CA PRO A 191 -13.01 -14.27 3.18
C PRO A 191 -12.38 -14.37 1.78
N THR A 192 -12.24 -13.27 1.07
CA THR A 192 -11.61 -13.21 -0.25
C THR A 192 -10.58 -12.07 -0.32
N LYS A 193 -9.67 -12.10 -1.30
CA LYS A 193 -8.73 -11.00 -1.53
C LYS A 193 -9.44 -9.67 -1.79
N THR A 194 -10.55 -9.70 -2.54
CA THR A 194 -11.36 -8.51 -2.81
C THR A 194 -11.94 -7.93 -1.53
N LEU A 195 -12.52 -8.78 -0.66
CA LEU A 195 -13.06 -8.33 0.62
C LEU A 195 -11.96 -7.90 1.61
N ALA A 196 -10.80 -8.55 1.60
CA ALA A 196 -9.66 -8.10 2.40
C ALA A 196 -9.15 -6.72 1.94
N LYS A 197 -9.10 -6.46 0.62
CA LYS A 197 -8.76 -5.12 0.09
C LYS A 197 -9.83 -4.07 0.44
N LEU A 198 -11.10 -4.43 0.34
CA LEU A 198 -12.20 -3.57 0.74
C LEU A 198 -12.13 -3.23 2.23
N ALA A 199 -11.93 -4.25 3.07
CA ALA A 199 -11.73 -4.06 4.52
C ALA A 199 -10.54 -3.12 4.82
N ASN A 200 -9.44 -3.25 4.07
CA ASN A 200 -8.29 -2.36 4.23
C ASN A 200 -8.61 -0.92 3.81
N ALA A 201 -9.35 -0.72 2.72
CA ALA A 201 -9.83 0.61 2.31
C ALA A 201 -10.74 1.24 3.37
N ILE A 202 -11.66 0.47 3.95
CA ILE A 202 -12.51 0.90 5.07
C ILE A 202 -11.64 1.30 6.27
N ALA A 203 -10.67 0.45 6.65
CA ALA A 203 -9.78 0.72 7.78
C ALA A 203 -8.98 2.03 7.60
N LYS A 204 -8.47 2.29 6.40
CA LYS A 204 -7.78 3.54 6.05
C LYS A 204 -8.71 4.75 6.09
N ASN A 205 -9.91 4.63 5.53
CA ASN A 205 -10.85 5.74 5.49
C ASN A 205 -11.44 6.04 6.87
N ALA A 206 -11.75 5.04 7.69
CA ALA A 206 -12.19 5.23 9.07
C ALA A 206 -11.18 6.00 9.92
N GLU A 207 -9.86 5.80 9.66
CA GLU A 207 -8.79 6.53 10.33
C GLU A 207 -8.63 7.96 9.78
N ARG A 208 -8.64 8.13 8.45
CA ARG A 208 -8.27 9.39 7.79
C ARG A 208 -9.42 10.35 7.55
N LYS A 209 -10.64 9.82 7.50
CA LYS A 209 -11.86 10.58 7.22
C LYS A 209 -12.91 10.28 8.28
N PRO A 210 -12.79 10.90 9.47
CA PRO A 210 -13.78 10.69 10.55
C PRO A 210 -15.20 10.87 10.05
N GLY A 211 -16.07 9.90 10.38
CA GLY A 211 -17.48 9.90 9.95
C GLY A 211 -17.75 9.16 8.62
N SER A 212 -16.74 8.78 7.83
CA SER A 212 -16.95 7.97 6.63
C SER A 212 -17.34 6.52 6.94
N TYR A 213 -16.78 5.97 8.00
CA TYR A 213 -17.07 4.64 8.53
C TYR A 213 -17.00 4.65 10.07
N PRO A 214 -17.60 3.65 10.75
CA PRO A 214 -17.49 3.55 12.21
C PRO A 214 -16.04 3.49 12.68
N ALA A 215 -15.69 4.29 13.68
CA ALA A 215 -14.32 4.44 14.18
C ALA A 215 -13.68 3.13 14.67
N GLN A 216 -14.51 2.16 15.07
CA GLN A 216 -14.04 0.83 15.49
C GLN A 216 -13.28 0.06 14.40
N HIS A 217 -13.50 0.40 13.13
CA HIS A 217 -12.82 -0.20 11.98
C HIS A 217 -11.51 0.51 11.62
N ALA A 218 -11.18 1.63 12.30
CA ALA A 218 -9.95 2.35 12.02
C ALA A 218 -8.72 1.46 12.20
N GLN A 219 -7.80 1.51 11.24
CA GLN A 219 -6.54 0.75 11.21
C GLN A 219 -6.70 -0.76 10.96
N ILE A 220 -7.76 -1.40 11.46
CA ILE A 220 -8.04 -2.82 11.27
C ILE A 220 -9.54 -3.00 11.07
N CYS A 221 -9.91 -3.54 9.92
CA CYS A 221 -11.30 -3.91 9.65
C CYS A 221 -11.39 -5.41 9.35
N HIS A 222 -12.36 -6.09 9.98
CA HIS A 222 -12.59 -7.53 9.80
C HIS A 222 -14.03 -7.75 9.32
N LEU A 223 -14.23 -7.77 8.01
CA LEU A 223 -15.56 -7.95 7.41
C LEU A 223 -16.19 -9.31 7.71
N GLY A 224 -15.36 -10.35 7.88
CA GLY A 224 -15.86 -11.68 8.25
C GLY A 224 -16.36 -11.82 9.69
N ALA A 225 -16.14 -10.81 10.56
CA ALA A 225 -16.65 -10.77 11.93
C ALA A 225 -17.85 -9.82 12.09
N CYS A 226 -18.22 -9.07 11.05
CA CYS A 226 -19.37 -8.19 11.07
C CYS A 226 -20.67 -9.00 11.07
N THR A 227 -21.72 -8.47 11.75
CA THR A 227 -23.09 -8.98 11.56
C THR A 227 -23.54 -8.72 10.11
N PRO A 228 -24.56 -9.43 9.60
CA PRO A 228 -25.10 -9.15 8.27
C PRO A 228 -25.50 -7.69 8.07
N GLU A 229 -26.09 -7.06 9.08
CA GLU A 229 -26.53 -5.67 9.06
C GLU A 229 -25.34 -4.70 9.03
N GLU A 230 -24.30 -4.95 9.84
CA GLU A 230 -23.07 -4.18 9.84
C GLU A 230 -22.35 -4.28 8.47
N LEU A 231 -22.23 -5.51 7.94
CA LEU A 231 -21.62 -5.73 6.63
C LEU A 231 -22.40 -5.00 5.53
N GLN A 232 -23.74 -5.09 5.55
CA GLN A 232 -24.59 -4.39 4.60
C GLN A 232 -24.38 -2.87 4.68
N ALA A 233 -24.32 -2.30 5.88
CA ALA A 233 -24.09 -0.87 6.09
C ALA A 233 -22.72 -0.43 5.55
N LEU A 234 -21.66 -1.21 5.78
CA LEU A 234 -20.31 -0.94 5.26
C LEU A 234 -20.28 -1.00 3.74
N LEU A 235 -20.89 -2.01 3.13
CA LEU A 235 -20.96 -2.14 1.67
C LEU A 235 -21.80 -1.03 1.04
N GLN A 236 -22.88 -0.60 1.68
CA GLN A 236 -23.70 0.52 1.22
C GLN A 236 -22.95 1.86 1.27
N ALA A 237 -22.10 2.06 2.26
CA ALA A 237 -21.27 3.25 2.40
C ALA A 237 -20.05 3.27 1.46
N THR A 238 -19.78 2.18 0.75
CA THR A 238 -18.62 2.04 -0.15
C THR A 238 -19.06 2.25 -1.58
N GLU A 239 -18.45 3.23 -2.28
CA GLU A 239 -18.70 3.43 -3.70
C GLU A 239 -18.21 2.24 -4.54
N VAL A 240 -18.95 1.91 -5.60
CA VAL A 240 -18.61 0.78 -6.48
C VAL A 240 -17.24 0.95 -7.12
N GLY A 241 -16.80 2.18 -7.37
CA GLY A 241 -15.48 2.49 -7.91
C GLY A 241 -14.31 2.22 -6.97
N ASP A 242 -14.57 2.04 -5.66
CA ASP A 242 -13.57 1.72 -4.65
C ASP A 242 -13.38 0.19 -4.49
N VAL A 243 -14.22 -0.61 -5.15
CA VAL A 243 -14.06 -2.07 -5.16
C VAL A 243 -12.88 -2.46 -6.05
N TRP A 244 -11.98 -3.27 -5.51
CA TRP A 244 -10.80 -3.73 -6.24
C TRP A 244 -11.18 -4.46 -7.54
N GLY A 245 -10.62 -4.02 -8.65
CA GLY A 245 -10.93 -4.49 -9.99
C GLY A 245 -11.95 -3.61 -10.74
N VAL A 246 -12.64 -2.69 -10.06
CA VAL A 246 -13.54 -1.73 -10.68
C VAL A 246 -12.75 -0.47 -11.06
N GLY A 247 -12.23 -0.46 -12.30
CA GLY A 247 -11.56 0.70 -12.87
C GLY A 247 -12.54 1.79 -13.35
N ARG A 248 -12.02 2.92 -13.78
CA ARG A 248 -12.85 4.08 -14.22
C ARG A 248 -13.90 3.72 -15.26
N LYS A 249 -13.56 2.91 -16.28
CA LYS A 249 -14.50 2.51 -17.34
C LYS A 249 -15.61 1.61 -16.81
N ILE A 250 -15.24 0.56 -16.07
CA ILE A 250 -16.21 -0.38 -15.47
C ILE A 250 -17.09 0.37 -14.45
N GLY A 251 -16.51 1.21 -13.60
CA GLY A 251 -17.26 2.01 -12.64
C GLY A 251 -18.25 2.98 -13.29
N ALA A 252 -17.93 3.58 -14.44
CA ALA A 252 -18.87 4.40 -15.20
C ALA A 252 -20.05 3.56 -15.72
N GLN A 253 -19.76 2.42 -16.36
CA GLN A 253 -20.79 1.51 -16.87
C GLN A 253 -21.70 0.97 -15.74
N LEU A 254 -21.13 0.61 -14.59
CA LEU A 254 -21.92 0.15 -13.44
C LEU A 254 -22.88 1.24 -12.96
N ARG A 255 -22.41 2.49 -12.81
CA ARG A 255 -23.24 3.63 -12.39
C ARG A 255 -24.33 3.97 -13.41
N GLU A 256 -24.05 3.88 -14.70
CA GLU A 256 -25.05 4.03 -15.77
C GLU A 256 -26.17 2.99 -15.68
N ASN A 257 -25.86 1.81 -15.13
CA ASN A 257 -26.82 0.73 -14.88
C ASN A 257 -27.39 0.74 -13.45
N GLY A 258 -27.28 1.84 -12.73
CA GLY A 258 -27.86 2.01 -11.39
C GLY A 258 -27.09 1.34 -10.25
N ILE A 259 -25.86 0.88 -10.50
CA ILE A 259 -25.02 0.22 -9.49
C ILE A 259 -23.99 1.24 -8.97
N HIS A 260 -24.26 1.80 -7.80
CA HIS A 260 -23.49 2.89 -7.23
C HIS A 260 -22.61 2.45 -6.08
N THR A 261 -22.97 1.39 -5.36
CA THR A 261 -22.32 0.93 -4.14
C THR A 261 -21.77 -0.49 -4.26
N ALA A 262 -20.90 -0.88 -3.37
CA ALA A 262 -20.42 -2.26 -3.24
C ALA A 262 -21.58 -3.21 -2.89
N LEU A 263 -22.62 -2.73 -2.17
CA LEU A 263 -23.83 -3.50 -1.88
C LEU A 263 -24.65 -3.77 -3.13
N ASP A 264 -24.83 -2.75 -4.00
CA ASP A 264 -25.53 -2.94 -5.26
C ASP A 264 -24.80 -3.96 -6.13
N LEU A 265 -23.46 -3.88 -6.19
CA LEU A 265 -22.63 -4.84 -6.91
C LEU A 265 -22.77 -6.26 -6.33
N GLN A 266 -22.82 -6.42 -5.03
CA GLN A 266 -23.02 -7.71 -4.36
C GLN A 266 -24.40 -8.34 -4.72
N ARG A 267 -25.43 -7.49 -4.88
CA ARG A 267 -26.79 -7.92 -5.17
C ARG A 267 -27.06 -8.23 -6.65
N MET A 268 -26.09 -7.90 -7.52
CA MET A 268 -26.21 -8.26 -8.93
C MET A 268 -26.31 -9.77 -9.10
N SER A 269 -27.32 -10.23 -9.85
CA SER A 269 -27.34 -11.60 -10.34
C SER A 269 -26.26 -11.78 -11.41
N PRO A 270 -25.48 -12.88 -11.37
CA PRO A 270 -24.62 -13.22 -12.50
C PRO A 270 -25.53 -13.45 -13.73
N ALA A 271 -25.25 -12.69 -14.79
CA ALA A 271 -25.94 -12.85 -16.08
C ALA A 271 -25.46 -14.12 -16.81
#